data_7ccf5c5b9bc1929971205ca42a8b008b
#
_entry.id   7ccf5c5b9bc1929971205ca42a8b008b
#
_cell.length_a   1.000
_cell.length_b   1.000
_cell.length_c   1.000
_cell.angle_alpha   90.00
_cell.angle_beta   90.00
_cell.angle_gamma   90.00
#
_symmetry.space_group_name_H-M   'P 1'
#
loop_
_entity.id
_entity.type
_entity.pdbx_description
1 polymer ?
#
loop_
_entity_poly.entity_id
_entity_poly.type
_entity_poly.pdbx_seq_one_letter_code
_entity_poly.pdbx_strand_id
1 'polypeptide(L)'
;MSNEINNVDQDDSGSTTDRRTLLRTAGIAGVAGAALAGSMHGKFSLAPISQAQAQTATSMPKGTDKPWWPSKWGKDDESGASNHITPEKVLDAAKWIKDGKIYKIGRVYEGGMPLFGPRAFTLRIPGSPTGGPFGDNKMVYHDEFLTTEIGQTGTQFDGLGHIGIQLGKDGDKNEMRFYNGFTATEISDAYGLKKLGVEKLKPLFTRAHLVDMVALKGGMMDVGQEITAADIKAALAKQNIPESDIKPGDAIMFHTGWGSLWMKNNDRFNSGEPGIGMDAARWVIEKDLALTGADTWAVEVVPNPDKSLAFVVHSELQTKHGIHNHENLFFDDLIADKKYQFVYCFAPAPIKGATGSNGCPIALT
;
A
#
# COMPACT_ATOMS: atom_id res chain seq x y z
N MET A 1 -20.61 17.87 -70.36
CA MET A 1 -19.59 17.57 -71.36
C MET A 1 -18.48 16.92 -70.59
N SER A 2 -18.55 15.62 -70.43
CA SER A 2 -18.10 14.47 -71.25
C SER A 2 -16.57 14.39 -71.28
N ASN A 3 -16.13 13.28 -70.65
CA ASN A 3 -15.06 12.35 -71.07
C ASN A 3 -13.63 12.73 -70.61
N GLU A 4 -12.77 11.82 -70.27
CA GLU A 4 -12.64 10.38 -70.55
C GLU A 4 -11.75 9.68 -69.49
N ILE A 5 -12.01 8.40 -69.35
CA ILE A 5 -11.34 7.37 -68.57
C ILE A 5 -10.02 6.98 -69.28
N ASN A 6 -8.97 6.77 -68.54
CA ASN A 6 -7.92 5.82 -68.94
C ASN A 6 -7.52 4.92 -67.76
N ASN A 7 -7.90 3.65 -67.93
CA ASN A 7 -7.37 2.50 -67.20
C ASN A 7 -5.89 2.26 -67.53
N VAL A 8 -5.11 2.02 -66.50
CA VAL A 8 -3.85 1.27 -66.64
C VAL A 8 -3.85 0.19 -65.56
N ASP A 9 -4.00 -1.04 -65.99
CA ASP A 9 -3.72 -2.24 -65.18
C ASP A 9 -2.29 -2.23 -64.69
N GLN A 10 -2.12 -2.49 -63.40
CA GLN A 10 -0.85 -3.00 -62.86
C GLN A 10 -1.10 -4.05 -61.81
N ASP A 11 -0.42 -5.18 -62.03
CA ASP A 11 -0.32 -6.39 -61.25
C ASP A 11 -0.15 -6.16 -59.76
N ASP A 12 -1.00 -6.79 -58.98
CA ASP A 12 -0.92 -6.91 -57.53
C ASP A 12 -0.28 -8.26 -57.18
N SER A 13 1.02 -8.21 -56.77
CA SER A 13 1.65 -9.29 -56.04
C SER A 13 2.10 -8.80 -54.66
N GLY A 14 1.13 -8.43 -53.83
CA GLY A 14 1.34 -8.04 -52.45
C GLY A 14 1.33 -9.24 -51.52
N SER A 15 2.49 -9.64 -51.03
CA SER A 15 2.64 -10.62 -49.97
C SER A 15 2.08 -10.06 -48.65
N THR A 16 0.94 -10.58 -48.25
CA THR A 16 0.39 -10.37 -46.91
C THR A 16 1.17 -11.21 -45.91
N THR A 17 2.10 -10.57 -45.22
CA THR A 17 2.80 -11.18 -44.06
C THR A 17 1.85 -11.22 -42.89
N ASP A 18 1.34 -12.43 -42.59
CA ASP A 18 0.48 -12.69 -41.43
C ASP A 18 1.21 -12.35 -40.12
N ARG A 19 0.56 -11.55 -39.29
CA ARG A 19 1.03 -11.16 -37.94
C ARG A 19 1.37 -12.34 -37.02
N ARG A 20 0.94 -13.55 -37.37
CA ARG A 20 1.25 -14.78 -36.63
C ARG A 20 2.65 -15.34 -36.92
N THR A 21 3.25 -14.98 -38.02
CA THR A 21 4.59 -15.46 -38.42
C THR A 21 5.70 -14.64 -37.76
N LEU A 22 5.45 -13.39 -37.38
CA LEU A 22 6.45 -12.51 -36.74
C LEU A 22 6.74 -12.92 -35.28
N LEU A 23 5.90 -13.70 -34.63
CA LEU A 23 6.08 -14.16 -33.25
C LEU A 23 6.84 -15.50 -33.13
N ARG A 24 7.17 -16.16 -34.26
CA ARG A 24 7.85 -17.47 -34.24
C ARG A 24 9.35 -17.44 -34.55
N THR A 25 9.89 -16.32 -34.98
CA THR A 25 11.31 -16.22 -35.35
C THR A 25 12.18 -15.41 -34.36
N ALA A 26 11.66 -15.00 -33.22
CA ALA A 26 12.41 -14.33 -32.16
C ALA A 26 12.87 -15.27 -31.01
N GLY A 27 12.84 -16.55 -31.26
CA GLY A 27 13.35 -17.53 -30.30
C GLY A 27 14.63 -18.18 -30.82
N ILE A 28 15.74 -17.98 -30.15
CA ILE A 28 17.08 -18.55 -30.31
C ILE A 28 18.08 -17.57 -30.97
N ALA A 29 18.56 -16.63 -30.19
CA ALA A 29 19.93 -16.15 -30.30
C ALA A 29 20.48 -16.06 -28.88
N GLY A 30 21.28 -17.04 -28.50
CA GLY A 30 21.97 -17.10 -27.22
C GLY A 30 22.92 -15.90 -27.11
N VAL A 31 22.79 -15.14 -26.06
CA VAL A 31 23.74 -14.12 -25.65
C VAL A 31 24.67 -14.74 -24.62
N ALA A 32 25.84 -15.12 -25.07
CA ALA A 32 27.01 -15.22 -24.19
C ALA A 32 27.48 -13.79 -23.94
N GLY A 33 27.09 -13.19 -22.85
CA GLY A 33 27.57 -11.88 -22.40
C GLY A 33 28.26 -12.02 -21.06
N ALA A 34 29.56 -11.71 -21.06
CA ALA A 34 30.47 -11.86 -19.96
C ALA A 34 29.99 -11.17 -18.68
N ALA A 35 30.04 -11.92 -17.60
CA ALA A 35 29.86 -11.45 -16.24
C ALA A 35 31.01 -10.51 -15.86
N LEU A 36 30.69 -9.27 -15.54
CA LEU A 36 31.44 -8.44 -14.61
C LEU A 36 30.72 -8.49 -13.26
N ALA A 37 31.08 -9.51 -12.48
CA ALA A 37 30.65 -9.65 -11.12
C ALA A 37 31.43 -8.67 -10.24
N GLY A 38 30.84 -7.53 -9.94
CA GLY A 38 31.18 -6.75 -8.78
C GLY A 38 30.47 -7.35 -7.57
N SER A 39 31.17 -8.18 -6.80
CA SER A 39 30.63 -8.81 -5.59
C SER A 39 30.49 -7.77 -4.48
N MET A 40 29.28 -7.33 -4.23
CA MET A 40 28.89 -6.88 -2.90
C MET A 40 27.97 -7.92 -2.27
N HIS A 41 28.60 -8.93 -1.68
CA HIS A 41 27.91 -9.90 -0.82
C HIS A 41 27.72 -9.30 0.57
N GLY A 42 26.72 -8.46 0.74
CA GLY A 42 26.08 -8.29 2.02
C GLY A 42 25.32 -9.59 2.32
N LYS A 43 25.87 -10.43 3.19
CA LYS A 43 25.16 -11.60 3.70
C LYS A 43 24.03 -11.12 4.59
N PHE A 44 22.85 -10.86 4.03
CA PHE A 44 21.62 -10.88 4.80
C PHE A 44 21.34 -12.33 5.18
N SER A 45 21.83 -12.73 6.32
CA SER A 45 21.34 -13.91 7.00
C SER A 45 20.03 -13.52 7.68
N LEU A 46 18.91 -13.66 6.96
CA LEU A 46 17.69 -14.00 7.66
C LEU A 46 18.01 -15.33 8.32
N ALA A 47 18.17 -15.33 9.64
CA ALA A 47 18.20 -16.59 10.38
C ALA A 47 16.97 -17.37 9.90
N PRO A 48 17.11 -18.60 9.42
CA PRO A 48 15.95 -19.38 9.02
C PRO A 48 15.05 -19.42 10.26
N ILE A 49 13.82 -18.92 10.12
CA ILE A 49 12.78 -19.19 11.12
C ILE A 49 12.78 -20.71 11.18
N SER A 50 13.32 -21.25 12.26
CA SER A 50 13.52 -22.68 12.38
C SER A 50 12.15 -23.34 12.24
N GLN A 51 12.03 -24.39 11.43
CA GLN A 51 10.80 -25.19 11.29
C GLN A 51 10.22 -25.66 12.63
N ALA A 52 11.00 -25.60 13.71
CA ALA A 52 10.55 -25.89 15.06
C ALA A 52 9.60 -24.82 15.65
N GLN A 53 9.53 -23.60 15.11
CA GLN A 53 8.58 -22.56 15.55
C GLN A 53 7.23 -22.63 14.82
N ALA A 54 7.14 -23.35 13.71
CA ALA A 54 5.89 -23.53 12.96
C ALA A 54 4.97 -24.63 13.53
N GLN A 55 5.42 -25.41 14.51
CA GLN A 55 4.65 -26.57 15.00
C GLN A 55 3.79 -26.34 16.24
N THR A 56 3.71 -25.12 16.76
CA THR A 56 2.91 -24.84 17.99
C THR A 56 1.73 -23.88 17.80
N ALA A 57 1.42 -23.47 16.59
CA ALA A 57 0.27 -22.61 16.33
C ALA A 57 -1.02 -23.41 16.10
N THR A 58 -1.41 -24.25 17.06
CA THR A 58 -2.71 -24.96 17.04
C THR A 58 -3.73 -24.37 18.02
N SER A 59 -3.51 -23.18 18.53
CA SER A 59 -4.54 -22.48 19.27
C SER A 59 -4.69 -21.06 18.71
N MET A 60 -5.86 -20.79 18.13
CA MET A 60 -6.33 -19.41 17.92
C MET A 60 -6.06 -18.58 19.18
N PRO A 61 -5.66 -17.31 19.05
CA PRO A 61 -5.55 -16.45 20.23
C PRO A 61 -6.85 -16.54 21.01
N LYS A 62 -6.77 -16.87 22.31
CA LYS A 62 -7.94 -16.94 23.20
C LYS A 62 -8.74 -15.65 23.07
N GLY A 63 -9.97 -15.73 22.55
CA GLY A 63 -10.86 -14.58 22.41
C GLY A 63 -11.52 -14.42 21.04
N THR A 64 -11.32 -15.33 20.08
CA THR A 64 -11.98 -15.28 18.77
C THR A 64 -12.92 -16.47 18.54
N ASP A 65 -13.78 -16.76 19.50
CA ASP A 65 -14.79 -17.85 19.41
C ASP A 65 -15.92 -17.52 18.41
N LYS A 66 -15.88 -16.34 17.78
CA LYS A 66 -16.85 -15.93 16.76
C LYS A 66 -16.13 -15.57 15.49
N PRO A 67 -16.63 -16.03 14.32
CA PRO A 67 -16.11 -15.59 13.04
C PRO A 67 -16.27 -14.07 12.90
N TRP A 68 -15.28 -13.37 12.25
CA TRP A 68 -15.36 -11.94 11.98
C TRP A 68 -16.17 -11.62 10.70
N TRP A 69 -16.82 -12.63 10.17
CA TRP A 69 -17.71 -12.52 9.02
C TRP A 69 -19.13 -13.04 9.36
N PRO A 70 -20.19 -12.55 8.72
CA PRO A 70 -20.14 -11.52 7.70
C PRO A 70 -19.73 -10.16 8.30
N SER A 71 -19.13 -9.31 7.45
CA SER A 71 -18.82 -7.92 7.78
C SER A 71 -20.09 -7.15 8.18
N LYS A 72 -19.94 -6.09 8.97
CA LYS A 72 -21.03 -5.17 9.28
C LYS A 72 -21.65 -4.49 8.06
N TRP A 73 -20.93 -4.47 6.94
CA TRP A 73 -21.36 -3.93 5.65
C TRP A 73 -22.07 -4.96 4.76
N GLY A 74 -22.18 -6.19 5.22
CA GLY A 74 -22.84 -7.29 4.52
C GLY A 74 -21.87 -8.36 4.04
N LYS A 75 -22.44 -9.54 3.72
CA LYS A 75 -21.69 -10.74 3.35
C LYS A 75 -20.90 -10.63 2.03
N ASP A 76 -21.28 -9.72 1.16
CA ASP A 76 -20.69 -9.52 -0.17
C ASP A 76 -19.80 -8.27 -0.22
N ASP A 77 -19.60 -7.61 0.93
CA ASP A 77 -18.77 -6.40 1.01
C ASP A 77 -17.30 -6.69 0.72
N GLU A 78 -16.73 -5.87 -0.16
CA GLU A 78 -15.33 -5.90 -0.57
C GLU A 78 -14.60 -4.57 -0.29
N SER A 79 -15.27 -3.61 0.34
CA SER A 79 -14.81 -2.23 0.52
C SER A 79 -14.39 -1.88 1.93
N GLY A 80 -14.79 -2.68 2.93
CA GLY A 80 -14.43 -2.47 4.33
C GLY A 80 -14.77 -1.09 4.85
N ALA A 81 -13.88 -0.51 5.64
CA ALA A 81 -14.08 0.77 6.29
C ALA A 81 -14.14 1.98 5.33
N SER A 82 -13.75 1.81 4.03
CA SER A 82 -14.01 2.84 3.03
C SER A 82 -15.52 3.10 2.82
N ASN A 83 -16.39 2.20 3.28
CA ASN A 83 -17.83 2.40 3.29
C ASN A 83 -18.29 3.55 4.20
N HIS A 84 -17.47 3.98 5.16
CA HIS A 84 -17.74 5.19 5.93
C HIS A 84 -17.71 6.48 5.10
N ILE A 85 -17.09 6.44 3.92
CA ILE A 85 -16.98 7.64 3.07
C ILE A 85 -18.30 7.85 2.32
N THR A 86 -19.23 8.44 3.02
CA THR A 86 -20.55 8.85 2.50
C THR A 86 -20.50 10.31 2.04
N PRO A 87 -21.48 10.78 1.24
CA PRO A 87 -21.57 12.19 0.88
C PRO A 87 -21.53 13.13 2.10
N GLU A 88 -22.21 12.77 3.18
CA GLU A 88 -22.24 13.56 4.42
C GLU A 88 -20.87 13.61 5.08
N LYS A 89 -20.13 12.48 5.11
CA LYS A 89 -18.78 12.42 5.64
C LYS A 89 -17.82 13.30 4.84
N VAL A 90 -17.93 13.29 3.51
CA VAL A 90 -17.14 14.17 2.63
C VAL A 90 -17.43 15.64 2.88
N LEU A 91 -18.72 16.02 2.96
CA LEU A 91 -19.13 17.39 3.25
C LEU A 91 -18.68 17.86 4.64
N ASP A 92 -18.72 16.96 5.63
CA ASP A 92 -18.22 17.27 6.98
C ASP A 92 -16.70 17.45 6.99
N ALA A 93 -15.97 16.56 6.34
CA ALA A 93 -14.52 16.69 6.20
C ALA A 93 -14.12 17.98 5.50
N ALA A 94 -14.80 18.36 4.41
CA ALA A 94 -14.50 19.58 3.65
C ALA A 94 -14.57 20.86 4.51
N LYS A 95 -15.33 20.86 5.59
CA LYS A 95 -15.40 22.00 6.54
C LYS A 95 -14.09 22.24 7.29
N TRP A 96 -13.17 21.27 7.26
CA TRP A 96 -11.85 21.38 7.92
C TRP A 96 -10.81 22.09 7.05
N ILE A 97 -11.09 22.31 5.79
CA ILE A 97 -10.23 23.12 4.91
C ILE A 97 -10.44 24.60 5.28
N LYS A 98 -9.43 25.22 5.89
CA LYS A 98 -9.51 26.59 6.43
C LYS A 98 -8.57 27.57 5.73
N ASP A 99 -7.35 27.17 5.45
CA ASP A 99 -6.29 27.97 4.87
C ASP A 99 -5.96 27.60 3.42
N GLY A 100 -6.56 26.52 2.91
CA GLY A 100 -6.41 26.08 1.51
C GLY A 100 -5.01 25.57 1.17
N LYS A 101 -4.18 25.24 2.17
CA LYS A 101 -2.88 24.62 1.94
C LYS A 101 -3.05 23.15 1.58
N ILE A 102 -2.19 22.69 0.69
CA ILE A 102 -2.12 21.29 0.28
C ILE A 102 -0.71 20.75 0.57
N TYR A 103 -0.64 19.65 1.31
CA TYR A 103 0.60 18.95 1.64
C TYR A 103 0.63 17.60 0.93
N LYS A 104 1.75 17.30 0.28
CA LYS A 104 2.03 15.93 -0.18
C LYS A 104 2.52 15.13 1.03
N ILE A 105 1.81 14.09 1.40
CA ILE A 105 2.19 13.21 2.50
C ILE A 105 2.64 11.83 2.01
N GLY A 106 2.93 11.70 0.72
CA GLY A 106 3.61 10.56 0.12
C GLY A 106 5.07 10.87 -0.16
N ARG A 107 5.91 9.83 -0.10
CA ARG A 107 7.34 9.92 -0.42
C ARG A 107 7.58 9.85 -1.92
N VAL A 108 8.71 10.34 -2.37
CA VAL A 108 9.18 10.15 -3.75
C VAL A 108 9.54 8.69 -3.96
N TYR A 109 9.07 8.12 -5.06
CA TYR A 109 9.46 6.77 -5.49
C TYR A 109 10.73 6.90 -6.33
N GLU A 110 11.81 6.32 -5.86
CA GLU A 110 13.11 6.42 -6.53
C GLU A 110 13.98 5.17 -6.33
N GLY A 111 14.93 4.97 -7.24
CA GLY A 111 15.91 3.90 -7.08
C GLY A 111 16.71 4.05 -5.79
N GLY A 112 16.89 2.94 -5.07
CA GLY A 112 17.61 2.93 -3.80
C GLY A 112 16.77 3.25 -2.57
N MET A 113 15.46 3.52 -2.71
CA MET A 113 14.59 3.63 -1.55
C MET A 113 14.56 2.32 -0.75
N PRO A 114 14.30 2.36 0.57
CA PRO A 114 14.22 1.14 1.37
C PRO A 114 13.06 0.26 0.87
N LEU A 115 13.35 -1.03 0.72
CA LEU A 115 12.40 -2.04 0.28
C LEU A 115 12.41 -3.19 1.27
N PHE A 116 11.26 -3.63 1.73
CA PHE A 116 11.15 -4.75 2.64
C PHE A 116 11.18 -6.08 1.86
N GLY A 117 12.09 -6.99 2.25
CA GLY A 117 12.25 -8.29 1.61
C GLY A 117 12.77 -8.22 0.17
N PRO A 118 12.37 -9.15 -0.71
CA PRO A 118 12.91 -9.26 -2.07
C PRO A 118 12.20 -8.35 -3.09
N ARG A 119 11.60 -7.24 -2.64
CA ARG A 119 10.87 -6.32 -3.52
C ARG A 119 11.81 -5.50 -4.40
N ALA A 120 11.31 -5.03 -5.52
CA ALA A 120 12.07 -4.28 -6.50
C ALA A 120 11.36 -2.99 -6.94
N PHE A 121 12.14 -1.99 -7.29
CA PHE A 121 11.66 -0.78 -7.96
C PHE A 121 12.63 -0.39 -9.07
N THR A 122 12.12 -0.33 -10.30
CA THR A 122 12.93 0.07 -11.46
C THR A 122 12.10 0.89 -12.43
N LEU A 123 12.55 2.10 -12.73
CA LEU A 123 11.98 2.97 -13.75
C LEU A 123 12.96 3.02 -14.94
N ARG A 124 12.45 2.88 -16.16
CA ARG A 124 13.24 2.97 -17.40
C ARG A 124 12.47 3.68 -18.49
N ILE A 125 13.16 4.53 -19.25
CA ILE A 125 12.67 5.14 -20.50
C ILE A 125 13.43 4.48 -21.65
N PRO A 126 12.82 3.55 -22.40
CA PRO A 126 13.46 2.92 -23.54
C PRO A 126 13.61 3.92 -24.70
N GLY A 127 14.85 4.03 -25.25
CA GLY A 127 15.14 4.86 -26.41
C GLY A 127 15.49 6.32 -26.12
N SER A 128 14.92 6.96 -25.11
CA SER A 128 15.17 8.36 -24.68
C SER A 128 15.48 9.39 -25.79
N PRO A 129 14.50 9.78 -26.63
CA PRO A 129 13.06 9.57 -26.53
C PRO A 129 12.62 8.16 -26.91
N THR A 130 11.44 7.74 -26.42
CA THR A 130 10.85 6.45 -26.74
C THR A 130 10.45 6.35 -28.18
N GLY A 131 9.97 7.42 -28.78
CA GLY A 131 9.56 7.45 -30.18
C GLY A 131 9.47 8.84 -30.79
N GLY A 132 9.24 8.84 -32.10
CA GLY A 132 9.26 10.02 -32.97
C GLY A 132 10.56 10.18 -33.73
N PRO A 133 10.69 11.23 -34.59
CA PRO A 133 9.68 12.27 -34.81
C PRO A 133 8.53 11.80 -35.69
N PHE A 134 7.31 12.26 -35.40
CA PHE A 134 6.10 11.99 -36.17
C PHE A 134 5.53 13.28 -36.77
N GLY A 135 4.92 13.13 -37.95
CA GLY A 135 4.28 14.23 -38.67
C GLY A 135 5.23 15.34 -39.11
N ASP A 136 4.69 16.35 -39.80
CA ASP A 136 5.45 17.52 -40.23
C ASP A 136 5.90 18.40 -39.07
N ASN A 137 5.18 18.34 -37.94
CA ASN A 137 5.50 19.02 -36.69
C ASN A 137 6.60 18.30 -35.85
N LYS A 138 7.12 17.16 -36.34
CA LYS A 138 8.26 16.45 -35.76
C LYS A 138 8.11 16.11 -34.26
N MET A 139 6.92 15.68 -33.84
CA MET A 139 6.61 15.34 -32.49
C MET A 139 7.44 14.13 -31.98
N VAL A 140 8.01 14.25 -30.79
CA VAL A 140 8.71 13.18 -30.07
C VAL A 140 8.08 12.95 -28.70
N TYR A 141 8.23 11.77 -28.13
CA TYR A 141 7.65 11.44 -26.82
C TYR A 141 8.54 10.52 -25.99
N HIS A 142 8.27 10.53 -24.67
CA HIS A 142 8.84 9.60 -23.72
C HIS A 142 7.72 8.83 -23.05
N ASP A 143 7.85 7.51 -23.01
CA ASP A 143 7.08 6.61 -22.16
C ASP A 143 8.05 5.83 -21.29
N GLU A 144 7.63 5.53 -20.06
CA GLU A 144 8.44 4.78 -19.13
C GLU A 144 7.84 3.41 -18.83
N PHE A 145 8.72 2.49 -18.43
CA PHE A 145 8.36 1.23 -17.80
C PHE A 145 8.65 1.29 -16.31
N LEU A 146 7.66 0.94 -15.51
CA LEU A 146 7.79 0.75 -14.09
C LEU A 146 7.67 -0.74 -13.76
N THR A 147 8.69 -1.28 -13.10
CA THR A 147 8.67 -2.64 -12.53
C THR A 147 8.77 -2.52 -11.03
N THR A 148 7.73 -2.94 -10.33
CA THR A 148 7.64 -2.87 -8.87
C THR A 148 6.49 -3.75 -8.36
N GLU A 149 6.51 -4.10 -7.09
CA GLU A 149 5.34 -4.61 -6.36
C GLU A 149 4.45 -3.42 -6.00
N ILE A 150 3.40 -3.21 -6.83
CA ILE A 150 2.48 -2.10 -6.72
C ILE A 150 1.76 -2.09 -5.41
N GLY A 151 1.76 -1.51 -4.48
CA GLY A 151 1.07 -1.58 -3.19
C GLY A 151 1.94 -2.10 -2.07
N GLN A 152 3.25 -2.34 -2.38
CA GLN A 152 4.16 -2.87 -1.38
C GLN A 152 5.55 -2.19 -1.43
N THR A 153 5.66 -1.05 -2.10
CA THR A 153 6.90 -0.28 -2.23
C THR A 153 6.63 1.21 -2.10
N GLY A 154 7.55 1.94 -1.47
CA GLY A 154 7.38 3.37 -1.22
C GLY A 154 6.20 3.66 -0.29
N THR A 155 5.54 4.80 -0.47
CA THR A 155 4.25 5.06 0.17
C THR A 155 3.21 4.11 -0.41
N GLN A 156 2.62 3.29 0.44
CA GLN A 156 1.79 2.16 0.03
C GLN A 156 0.50 2.10 0.84
N PHE A 157 -0.58 1.77 0.14
CA PHE A 157 -1.91 1.59 0.69
C PHE A 157 -2.31 0.13 0.57
N ASP A 158 -2.59 -0.51 1.69
CA ASP A 158 -2.97 -1.91 1.73
C ASP A 158 -4.45 -2.12 1.43
N GLY A 159 -4.71 -2.96 0.42
CA GLY A 159 -6.03 -3.47 0.13
C GLY A 159 -6.42 -4.64 1.02
N LEU A 160 -7.72 -4.93 1.11
CA LEU A 160 -8.27 -5.94 2.00
C LEU A 160 -7.94 -7.39 1.61
N GLY A 161 -7.42 -7.59 0.41
CA GLY A 161 -6.90 -8.87 -0.05
C GLY A 161 -5.40 -9.08 0.21
N HIS A 162 -4.73 -8.12 0.88
CA HIS A 162 -3.29 -8.21 1.16
C HIS A 162 -2.97 -9.20 2.27
N ILE A 163 -3.63 -9.09 3.42
CA ILE A 163 -3.37 -9.91 4.61
C ILE A 163 -4.54 -10.84 4.91
N GLY A 164 -4.22 -12.09 5.24
CA GLY A 164 -5.19 -13.10 5.67
C GLY A 164 -4.66 -13.91 6.86
N ILE A 165 -5.51 -14.77 7.40
CA ILE A 165 -5.21 -15.63 8.56
C ILE A 165 -5.43 -17.09 8.16
N GLN A 166 -4.44 -17.95 8.43
CA GLN A 166 -4.60 -19.40 8.34
C GLN A 166 -5.36 -19.90 9.56
N LEU A 167 -6.56 -20.47 9.39
CA LEU A 167 -7.38 -20.95 10.50
C LEU A 167 -7.26 -22.45 10.73
N GLY A 168 -7.13 -23.23 9.69
CA GLY A 168 -7.06 -24.67 9.76
C GLY A 168 -5.68 -25.21 9.37
N LYS A 169 -5.66 -26.27 8.56
CA LYS A 169 -4.42 -26.90 8.14
C LYS A 169 -3.52 -25.95 7.37
N ASP A 170 -2.25 -25.86 7.78
CA ASP A 170 -1.26 -25.02 7.14
C ASP A 170 -1.11 -25.33 5.64
N GLY A 171 -1.14 -24.28 4.83
CA GLY A 171 -1.04 -24.36 3.38
C GLY A 171 -2.35 -24.70 2.66
N ASP A 172 -3.43 -25.02 3.36
CA ASP A 172 -4.75 -25.20 2.75
C ASP A 172 -5.38 -23.85 2.46
N LYS A 173 -5.49 -23.50 1.18
CA LYS A 173 -6.05 -22.22 0.72
C LYS A 173 -7.53 -22.06 1.08
N ASN A 174 -8.28 -23.13 1.31
CA ASN A 174 -9.66 -23.07 1.76
C ASN A 174 -9.78 -22.73 3.26
N GLU A 175 -8.69 -22.85 4.00
CA GLU A 175 -8.60 -22.51 5.42
C GLU A 175 -7.86 -21.19 5.67
N MET A 176 -7.40 -20.50 4.61
CA MET A 176 -6.91 -19.12 4.68
C MET A 176 -8.09 -18.17 4.54
N ARG A 177 -8.29 -17.31 5.53
CA ARG A 177 -9.38 -16.33 5.56
C ARG A 177 -8.85 -14.91 5.44
N PHE A 178 -9.45 -14.16 4.53
CA PHE A 178 -9.24 -12.74 4.32
C PHE A 178 -10.44 -11.94 4.84
N TYR A 179 -10.44 -10.64 4.57
CA TYR A 179 -11.54 -9.79 4.97
C TYR A 179 -12.89 -10.41 4.56
N ASN A 180 -13.89 -10.22 5.43
CA ASN A 180 -15.25 -10.72 5.27
C ASN A 180 -15.36 -12.26 5.11
N GLY A 181 -14.30 -13.00 5.52
CA GLY A 181 -14.27 -14.46 5.53
C GLY A 181 -14.03 -15.11 4.18
N PHE A 182 -13.74 -14.36 3.13
CA PHE A 182 -13.39 -14.94 1.83
C PHE A 182 -12.12 -15.79 1.93
N THR A 183 -12.13 -16.93 1.27
CA THR A 183 -10.97 -17.85 1.25
C THR A 183 -9.95 -17.44 0.19
N ALA A 184 -8.69 -17.84 0.35
CA ALA A 184 -7.67 -17.63 -0.67
C ALA A 184 -8.06 -18.24 -2.03
N THR A 185 -8.75 -19.37 -2.03
CA THR A 185 -9.26 -20.00 -3.26
C THR A 185 -10.32 -19.15 -3.97
N GLU A 186 -11.18 -18.47 -3.19
CA GLU A 186 -12.20 -17.60 -3.76
C GLU A 186 -11.63 -16.30 -4.32
N ILE A 187 -10.63 -15.72 -3.64
CA ILE A 187 -10.19 -14.36 -3.95
C ILE A 187 -9.07 -14.28 -4.97
N SER A 188 -8.22 -15.30 -5.18
CA SER A 188 -6.98 -15.12 -5.94
C SER A 188 -6.68 -16.24 -6.94
N ASP A 189 -5.98 -15.85 -8.00
CA ASP A 189 -5.27 -16.74 -8.90
C ASP A 189 -3.94 -16.11 -9.34
N ALA A 190 -3.27 -16.71 -10.33
CA ALA A 190 -1.97 -16.23 -10.82
C ALA A 190 -2.03 -14.85 -11.51
N TYR A 191 -3.22 -14.36 -11.83
CA TYR A 191 -3.42 -13.10 -12.58
C TYR A 191 -3.97 -11.97 -11.71
N GLY A 192 -4.11 -12.18 -10.41
CA GLY A 192 -4.56 -11.19 -9.45
C GLY A 192 -5.79 -11.61 -8.65
N LEU A 193 -6.30 -10.68 -7.87
CA LEU A 193 -7.47 -10.91 -7.04
C LEU A 193 -8.77 -10.84 -7.86
N LYS A 194 -9.64 -11.82 -7.64
CA LYS A 194 -11.02 -11.86 -8.18
C LYS A 194 -12.00 -11.11 -7.29
N LYS A 195 -11.69 -11.08 -5.98
CA LYS A 195 -12.39 -10.32 -4.93
C LYS A 195 -11.37 -9.57 -4.08
N LEU A 196 -11.80 -8.55 -3.38
CA LEU A 196 -10.97 -7.73 -2.49
C LEU A 196 -9.85 -6.96 -3.21
N GLY A 197 -9.90 -6.83 -4.53
CA GLY A 197 -8.96 -5.98 -5.26
C GLY A 197 -9.17 -4.50 -4.95
N VAL A 198 -8.11 -3.70 -5.00
CA VAL A 198 -8.16 -2.27 -4.63
C VAL A 198 -9.12 -1.45 -5.48
N GLU A 199 -9.46 -1.89 -6.67
CA GLU A 199 -10.46 -1.26 -7.54
C GLU A 199 -11.88 -1.27 -6.96
N LYS A 200 -12.12 -2.07 -5.90
CA LYS A 200 -13.39 -2.13 -5.18
C LYS A 200 -13.52 -1.07 -4.09
N LEU A 201 -12.42 -0.45 -3.70
CA LEU A 201 -12.39 0.50 -2.62
C LEU A 201 -12.93 1.86 -3.07
N LYS A 202 -13.65 2.53 -2.19
CA LYS A 202 -14.06 3.92 -2.43
C LYS A 202 -12.87 4.85 -2.26
N PRO A 203 -12.78 5.93 -3.06
CA PRO A 203 -11.83 7.00 -2.77
C PRO A 203 -12.02 7.54 -1.36
N LEU A 204 -10.93 7.77 -0.66
CA LEU A 204 -10.93 8.29 0.69
C LEU A 204 -10.86 9.81 0.66
N PHE A 205 -11.83 10.46 1.26
CA PHE A 205 -11.83 11.89 1.56
C PHE A 205 -12.48 12.06 2.92
N THR A 206 -11.65 12.17 3.96
CA THR A 206 -12.11 12.15 5.35
C THR A 206 -11.22 12.99 6.23
N ARG A 207 -11.70 13.30 7.43
CA ARG A 207 -10.88 13.94 8.45
C ARG A 207 -9.78 13.00 8.91
N ALA A 208 -8.60 13.55 9.16
CA ALA A 208 -7.46 12.82 9.70
C ALA A 208 -6.86 13.54 10.92
N HIS A 209 -6.35 12.72 11.84
CA HIS A 209 -5.68 13.16 13.05
C HIS A 209 -4.25 12.62 13.06
N LEU A 210 -3.27 13.51 13.09
CA LEU A 210 -1.86 13.17 13.18
C LEU A 210 -1.43 13.15 14.65
N VAL A 211 -1.03 11.99 15.13
CA VAL A 211 -0.52 11.77 16.49
C VAL A 211 0.98 11.93 16.47
N ASP A 212 1.49 13.01 17.06
CA ASP A 212 2.92 13.32 17.11
C ASP A 212 3.60 12.60 18.29
N MET A 213 4.04 11.38 18.00
CA MET A 213 4.74 10.55 18.99
C MET A 213 6.13 11.10 19.30
N VAL A 214 6.79 11.76 18.35
CA VAL A 214 8.08 12.41 18.56
C VAL A 214 7.96 13.49 19.63
N ALA A 215 6.93 14.34 19.53
CA ALA A 215 6.68 15.34 20.55
C ALA A 215 6.31 14.73 21.91
N LEU A 216 5.58 13.62 21.94
CA LEU A 216 5.21 12.93 23.19
C LEU A 216 6.41 12.30 23.86
N LYS A 217 7.21 11.52 23.13
CA LYS A 217 8.33 10.72 23.66
C LYS A 217 9.63 11.52 23.81
N GLY A 218 9.70 12.74 23.25
CA GLY A 218 10.88 13.62 23.33
C GLY A 218 11.96 13.34 22.28
N GLY A 219 11.65 12.56 21.23
CA GLY A 219 12.54 12.23 20.13
C GLY A 219 11.99 11.13 19.25
N MET A 220 12.75 10.79 18.19
CA MET A 220 12.43 9.65 17.32
C MET A 220 12.28 8.38 18.18
N MET A 221 11.20 7.65 17.93
CA MET A 221 11.00 6.33 18.53
C MET A 221 12.00 5.31 17.96
N ASP A 222 12.26 4.23 18.70
CA ASP A 222 13.17 3.17 18.26
C ASP A 222 12.43 1.88 17.88
N VAL A 223 13.17 0.97 17.22
CA VAL A 223 12.65 -0.34 16.79
C VAL A 223 12.01 -1.08 17.96
N GLY A 224 10.85 -1.67 17.72
CA GLY A 224 10.11 -2.44 18.72
C GLY A 224 9.45 -1.61 19.83
N GLN A 225 9.47 -0.28 19.75
CA GLN A 225 8.73 0.57 20.68
C GLN A 225 7.24 0.61 20.30
N GLU A 226 6.42 0.08 21.18
CA GLU A 226 4.98 0.03 21.00
C GLU A 226 4.30 1.37 21.32
N ILE A 227 3.33 1.74 20.48
CA ILE A 227 2.37 2.82 20.74
C ILE A 227 1.10 2.19 21.30
N THR A 228 0.74 2.59 22.51
CA THR A 228 -0.48 2.14 23.21
C THR A 228 -1.64 3.11 23.03
N ALA A 229 -2.85 2.69 23.36
CA ALA A 229 -4.02 3.58 23.42
C ALA A 229 -3.81 4.75 24.41
N ALA A 230 -3.10 4.50 25.50
CA ALA A 230 -2.74 5.54 26.46
C ALA A 230 -1.78 6.58 25.86
N ASP A 231 -0.81 6.14 25.04
CA ASP A 231 0.09 7.04 24.32
C ASP A 231 -0.67 7.90 23.30
N ILE A 232 -1.61 7.30 22.55
CA ILE A 232 -2.47 8.05 21.62
C ILE A 232 -3.20 9.18 22.36
N LYS A 233 -3.88 8.84 23.45
CA LYS A 233 -4.64 9.81 24.24
C LYS A 233 -3.75 10.91 24.82
N ALA A 234 -2.57 10.56 25.30
CA ALA A 234 -1.60 11.52 25.84
C ALA A 234 -1.08 12.48 24.76
N ALA A 235 -0.77 11.97 23.56
CA ALA A 235 -0.31 12.79 22.45
C ALA A 235 -1.43 13.74 21.94
N LEU A 236 -2.65 13.25 21.78
CA LEU A 236 -3.81 14.08 21.42
C LEU A 236 -4.03 15.19 22.45
N ALA A 237 -3.98 14.87 23.74
CA ALA A 237 -4.11 15.87 24.81
C ALA A 237 -3.00 16.94 24.73
N LYS A 238 -1.75 16.52 24.50
CA LYS A 238 -0.61 17.44 24.32
C LYS A 238 -0.78 18.34 23.10
N GLN A 239 -1.46 17.85 22.05
CA GLN A 239 -1.79 18.60 20.84
C GLN A 239 -3.07 19.45 20.98
N ASN A 240 -3.73 19.45 22.16
CA ASN A 240 -5.03 20.08 22.41
C ASN A 240 -6.14 19.57 21.50
N ILE A 241 -6.14 18.27 21.18
CA ILE A 241 -7.18 17.59 20.41
C ILE A 241 -8.02 16.75 21.37
N PRO A 242 -9.28 17.09 21.61
CA PRO A 242 -10.16 16.26 22.40
C PRO A 242 -10.38 14.89 21.72
N GLU A 243 -10.33 13.81 22.50
CA GLU A 243 -10.64 12.47 21.98
C GLU A 243 -12.04 12.39 21.36
N SER A 244 -12.96 13.24 21.82
CA SER A 244 -14.32 13.37 21.28
C SER A 244 -14.39 13.92 19.86
N ASP A 245 -13.33 14.54 19.34
CA ASP A 245 -13.28 15.05 17.96
C ASP A 245 -13.11 13.92 16.95
N ILE A 246 -12.58 12.79 17.39
CA ILE A 246 -12.37 11.61 16.54
C ILE A 246 -13.71 10.89 16.35
N LYS A 247 -14.12 10.72 15.11
CA LYS A 247 -15.44 10.20 14.73
C LYS A 247 -15.31 8.97 13.84
N PRO A 248 -16.34 8.11 13.80
CA PRO A 248 -16.37 7.00 12.84
C PRO A 248 -16.03 7.44 11.41
N GLY A 249 -15.20 6.64 10.76
CA GLY A 249 -14.73 6.92 9.40
C GLY A 249 -13.63 7.98 9.29
N ASP A 250 -13.10 8.52 10.39
CA ASP A 250 -11.89 9.34 10.37
C ASP A 250 -10.66 8.47 10.12
N ALA A 251 -9.56 9.09 9.74
CA ALA A 251 -8.24 8.47 9.70
C ALA A 251 -7.41 8.89 10.92
N ILE A 252 -6.52 7.99 11.39
CA ILE A 252 -5.52 8.32 12.40
C ILE A 252 -4.14 7.97 11.89
N MET A 253 -3.18 8.88 12.09
CA MET A 253 -1.83 8.75 11.55
C MET A 253 -0.80 8.98 12.65
N PHE A 254 0.33 8.27 12.57
CA PHE A 254 1.36 8.28 13.60
C PHE A 254 2.68 8.81 13.05
N HIS A 255 3.16 9.92 13.62
CA HIS A 255 4.49 10.44 13.37
C HIS A 255 5.43 9.90 14.44
N THR A 256 6.23 8.91 14.08
CA THR A 256 7.18 8.25 14.97
C THR A 256 8.59 8.83 14.87
N GLY A 257 8.85 9.59 13.82
CA GLY A 257 10.18 10.07 13.45
C GLY A 257 11.04 9.00 12.72
N TRP A 258 10.59 7.73 12.68
CA TRP A 258 11.31 6.64 12.00
C TRP A 258 11.51 6.94 10.52
N GLY A 259 10.55 7.60 9.91
CA GLY A 259 10.61 8.07 8.53
C GLY A 259 11.80 8.99 8.22
N SER A 260 12.46 9.57 9.21
CA SER A 260 13.68 10.36 9.02
C SER A 260 14.90 9.54 8.58
N LEU A 261 14.86 8.21 8.73
CA LEU A 261 15.88 7.28 8.26
C LEU A 261 15.78 7.00 6.75
N TRP A 262 14.63 7.27 6.12
CA TRP A 262 14.39 7.04 4.69
C TRP A 262 15.47 7.66 3.82
N MET A 263 16.09 6.88 2.93
CA MET A 263 17.21 7.24 2.06
C MET A 263 18.48 7.68 2.78
N LYS A 264 18.50 7.73 4.11
CA LYS A 264 19.67 8.10 4.92
C LYS A 264 20.30 6.89 5.61
N ASN A 265 19.50 5.95 6.06
CA ASN A 265 19.93 4.70 6.68
C ASN A 265 18.90 3.61 6.46
N ASN A 266 18.84 3.10 5.24
CA ASN A 266 17.86 2.11 4.83
C ASN A 266 18.00 0.78 5.58
N ASP A 267 19.21 0.39 5.98
CA ASP A 267 19.43 -0.84 6.74
C ASP A 267 18.76 -0.75 8.11
N ARG A 268 18.92 0.38 8.80
CA ARG A 268 18.20 0.61 10.06
C ARG A 268 16.71 0.74 9.84
N PHE A 269 16.28 1.45 8.80
CA PHE A 269 14.86 1.59 8.47
C PHE A 269 14.18 0.23 8.31
N ASN A 270 14.83 -0.72 7.62
CA ASN A 270 14.31 -2.06 7.36
C ASN A 270 14.52 -3.07 8.51
N SER A 271 15.28 -2.72 9.56
CA SER A 271 15.59 -3.67 10.65
C SER A 271 14.42 -3.97 11.59
N GLY A 272 13.35 -3.24 11.49
CA GLY A 272 12.15 -3.22 12.31
C GLY A 272 11.66 -1.79 12.43
N GLU A 273 10.67 -1.54 13.28
CA GLU A 273 10.10 -0.21 13.45
C GLU A 273 9.32 -0.04 14.74
N PRO A 274 9.12 1.21 15.22
CA PRO A 274 8.08 1.51 16.19
C PRO A 274 6.70 1.51 15.52
N GLY A 275 5.66 1.27 16.28
CA GLY A 275 4.30 1.33 15.75
C GLY A 275 3.23 0.95 16.76
N ILE A 276 1.99 0.93 16.31
CA ILE A 276 0.87 0.57 17.18
C ILE A 276 0.89 -0.91 17.55
N GLY A 277 0.52 -1.20 18.80
CA GLY A 277 0.27 -2.55 19.26
C GLY A 277 -1.21 -2.89 19.31
N MET A 278 -1.53 -4.07 19.82
CA MET A 278 -2.92 -4.57 19.90
C MET A 278 -3.84 -3.72 20.78
N ASP A 279 -3.30 -3.05 21.80
CA ASP A 279 -4.08 -2.15 22.65
C ASP A 279 -4.55 -0.92 21.85
N ALA A 280 -3.65 -0.31 21.09
CA ALA A 280 -3.98 0.79 20.19
C ALA A 280 -4.92 0.34 19.05
N ALA A 281 -4.71 -0.86 18.48
CA ALA A 281 -5.59 -1.41 17.45
C ALA A 281 -7.03 -1.55 17.95
N ARG A 282 -7.24 -2.04 19.16
CA ARG A 282 -8.59 -2.11 19.78
C ARG A 282 -9.22 -0.74 19.91
N TRP A 283 -8.45 0.26 20.32
CA TRP A 283 -8.93 1.64 20.40
C TRP A 283 -9.33 2.17 19.01
N VAL A 284 -8.57 1.89 17.96
CA VAL A 284 -8.90 2.24 16.56
C VAL A 284 -10.22 1.60 16.15
N ILE A 285 -10.43 0.33 16.49
CA ILE A 285 -11.66 -0.41 16.20
C ILE A 285 -12.86 0.18 16.98
N GLU A 286 -12.69 0.49 18.28
CA GLU A 286 -13.72 1.10 19.11
C GLU A 286 -14.15 2.48 18.59
N LYS A 287 -13.22 3.25 18.00
CA LYS A 287 -13.51 4.53 17.34
C LYS A 287 -14.13 4.37 15.97
N ASP A 288 -14.20 3.15 15.45
CA ASP A 288 -14.74 2.81 14.12
C ASP A 288 -14.08 3.61 12.99
N LEU A 289 -12.75 3.67 13.00
CA LEU A 289 -11.97 4.45 12.05
C LEU A 289 -11.90 3.78 10.67
N ALA A 290 -11.69 4.57 9.63
CA ALA A 290 -11.56 4.05 8.26
C ALA A 290 -10.13 3.62 7.93
N LEU A 291 -9.14 4.28 8.52
CA LEU A 291 -7.75 4.15 8.11
C LEU A 291 -6.80 4.42 9.26
N THR A 292 -5.72 3.64 9.31
CA THR A 292 -4.49 3.97 10.04
C THR A 292 -3.37 4.31 9.07
N GLY A 293 -2.40 5.13 9.49
CA GLY A 293 -1.20 5.41 8.68
C GLY A 293 -0.02 5.77 9.55
N ALA A 294 1.21 5.63 9.01
CA ALA A 294 2.43 6.00 9.74
C ALA A 294 3.58 6.35 8.78
N ASP A 295 4.62 6.97 9.35
CA ASP A 295 5.90 7.21 8.66
C ASP A 295 6.81 5.97 8.67
N THR A 296 6.29 4.81 9.03
CA THR A 296 6.91 3.48 9.08
C THR A 296 6.37 2.56 7.97
N TRP A 297 6.99 1.38 7.77
CA TRP A 297 6.70 0.49 6.65
C TRP A 297 5.64 -0.59 6.94
N ALA A 298 5.10 -0.65 8.18
CA ALA A 298 4.02 -1.56 8.57
C ALA A 298 2.98 -0.93 9.51
N VAL A 299 3.12 0.34 9.92
CA VAL A 299 2.25 1.00 10.91
C VAL A 299 2.29 0.33 12.29
N GLU A 300 2.32 -1.00 12.37
CA GLU A 300 2.42 -1.75 13.61
C GLU A 300 3.86 -1.92 14.10
N VAL A 301 4.01 -2.17 15.40
CA VAL A 301 5.32 -2.40 15.99
C VAL A 301 5.99 -3.67 15.48
N VAL A 302 7.23 -3.55 14.98
CA VAL A 302 8.03 -4.68 14.51
C VAL A 302 9.43 -4.63 15.15
N PRO A 303 9.89 -5.72 15.82
CA PRO A 303 9.17 -6.97 16.08
C PRO A 303 8.03 -6.78 17.07
N ASN A 304 7.01 -7.65 16.99
CA ASN A 304 5.94 -7.66 17.97
C ASN A 304 6.50 -7.92 19.38
N PRO A 305 5.98 -7.26 20.44
CA PRO A 305 6.39 -7.53 21.82
C PRO A 305 6.25 -9.01 22.22
N ASP A 306 5.19 -9.67 21.80
CA ASP A 306 5.08 -11.13 21.84
C ASP A 306 5.75 -11.73 20.59
N LYS A 307 6.94 -12.28 20.77
CA LYS A 307 7.77 -12.84 19.69
C LYS A 307 7.16 -14.06 18.99
N SER A 308 6.09 -14.63 19.52
CA SER A 308 5.33 -15.70 18.85
C SER A 308 4.38 -15.18 17.78
N LEU A 309 4.11 -13.88 17.75
CA LEU A 309 3.18 -13.21 16.85
C LEU A 309 3.92 -12.38 15.79
N ALA A 310 3.34 -12.34 14.59
CA ALA A 310 3.83 -11.52 13.49
C ALA A 310 2.64 -10.86 12.79
N PHE A 311 2.72 -9.55 12.56
CA PHE A 311 1.71 -8.75 11.85
C PHE A 311 0.28 -8.95 12.37
N VAL A 312 0.18 -9.02 13.71
CA VAL A 312 -1.10 -9.29 14.38
C VAL A 312 -2.05 -8.10 14.30
N VAL A 313 -1.52 -6.88 14.27
CA VAL A 313 -2.33 -5.65 14.11
C VAL A 313 -2.92 -5.56 12.71
N HIS A 314 -2.16 -5.90 11.67
CA HIS A 314 -2.68 -6.02 10.30
C HIS A 314 -3.85 -7.01 10.24
N SER A 315 -3.65 -8.19 10.82
CA SER A 315 -4.72 -9.20 10.87
C SER A 315 -5.95 -8.69 11.59
N GLU A 316 -5.78 -7.96 12.68
CA GLU A 316 -6.90 -7.42 13.47
C GLU A 316 -7.61 -6.30 12.70
N LEU A 317 -6.88 -5.29 12.22
CA LEU A 317 -7.46 -4.12 11.56
C LEU A 317 -8.01 -4.46 10.16
N GLN A 318 -7.18 -5.02 9.28
CA GLN A 318 -7.56 -5.25 7.88
C GLN A 318 -8.41 -6.49 7.71
N THR A 319 -7.92 -7.66 8.18
CA THR A 319 -8.60 -8.94 7.92
C THR A 319 -9.92 -9.03 8.67
N LYS A 320 -9.94 -8.65 9.96
CA LYS A 320 -11.15 -8.82 10.77
C LYS A 320 -12.11 -7.63 10.70
N HIS A 321 -11.58 -6.40 10.60
CA HIS A 321 -12.42 -5.20 10.70
C HIS A 321 -12.49 -4.36 9.42
N GLY A 322 -11.69 -4.70 8.39
CA GLY A 322 -11.69 -3.98 7.12
C GLY A 322 -11.17 -2.55 7.21
N ILE A 323 -10.40 -2.22 8.26
CA ILE A 323 -9.74 -0.92 8.44
C ILE A 323 -8.45 -0.92 7.65
N HIS A 324 -8.25 0.10 6.82
CA HIS A 324 -7.12 0.17 5.90
C HIS A 324 -5.83 0.66 6.57
N ASN A 325 -4.68 0.33 5.99
CA ASN A 325 -3.37 0.87 6.35
C ASN A 325 -2.77 1.71 5.22
N HIS A 326 -2.07 2.79 5.58
CA HIS A 326 -1.26 3.59 4.66
C HIS A 326 0.13 3.82 5.24
N GLU A 327 1.12 3.28 4.59
CA GLU A 327 2.48 3.13 5.11
C GLU A 327 3.46 4.06 4.42
N ASN A 328 4.61 4.27 5.05
CA ASN A 328 5.70 5.12 4.54
C ASN A 328 5.25 6.55 4.21
N LEU A 329 4.38 7.11 5.05
CA LEU A 329 3.93 8.48 4.89
C LEU A 329 5.03 9.50 5.24
N PHE A 330 4.85 10.73 4.78
CA PHE A 330 5.76 11.85 5.04
C PHE A 330 5.00 12.98 5.73
N PHE A 331 5.39 13.32 6.95
CA PHE A 331 4.66 14.27 7.79
C PHE A 331 5.43 15.54 8.14
N ASP A 332 6.71 15.66 7.74
CA ASP A 332 7.60 16.72 8.21
C ASP A 332 7.01 18.12 8.00
N ASP A 333 6.37 18.37 6.85
CA ASP A 333 5.75 19.66 6.54
C ASP A 333 4.52 19.95 7.43
N LEU A 334 3.69 18.93 7.69
CA LEU A 334 2.55 19.05 8.61
C LEU A 334 3.00 19.31 10.05
N ILE A 335 4.07 18.62 10.48
CA ILE A 335 4.67 18.80 11.81
C ILE A 335 5.27 20.20 11.95
N ALA A 336 6.02 20.68 10.95
CA ALA A 336 6.60 22.02 10.94
C ALA A 336 5.54 23.11 11.05
N ASP A 337 4.41 22.96 10.35
CA ASP A 337 3.28 23.89 10.38
C ASP A 337 2.30 23.60 11.54
N LYS A 338 2.56 22.61 12.37
CA LYS A 338 1.70 22.16 13.51
C LYS A 338 0.28 21.83 13.07
N LYS A 339 0.14 21.20 11.88
CA LYS A 339 -1.14 20.78 11.32
C LYS A 339 -1.41 19.33 11.70
N TYR A 340 -2.04 19.15 12.85
CA TYR A 340 -2.36 17.83 13.40
C TYR A 340 -3.76 17.32 13.04
N GLN A 341 -4.60 18.19 12.48
CA GLN A 341 -5.93 17.87 11.99
C GLN A 341 -6.08 18.43 10.57
N PHE A 342 -6.47 17.57 9.63
CA PHE A 342 -6.57 17.93 8.21
C PHE A 342 -7.57 17.04 7.49
N VAL A 343 -7.87 17.34 6.25
CA VAL A 343 -8.60 16.45 5.36
C VAL A 343 -7.59 15.55 4.65
N TYR A 344 -7.70 14.26 4.85
CA TYR A 344 -6.95 13.25 4.10
C TYR A 344 -7.69 12.92 2.80
N CYS A 345 -6.96 12.94 1.69
CA CYS A 345 -7.49 12.60 0.38
C CYS A 345 -6.55 11.61 -0.32
N PHE A 346 -7.12 10.47 -0.71
CA PHE A 346 -6.42 9.44 -1.48
C PHE A 346 -7.41 8.57 -2.28
N ALA A 347 -7.06 8.27 -3.51
CA ALA A 347 -7.75 7.28 -4.33
C ALA A 347 -6.74 6.23 -4.76
N PRO A 348 -6.90 4.96 -4.37
CA PRO A 348 -6.06 3.89 -4.89
C PRO A 348 -6.11 3.84 -6.41
N ALA A 349 -4.97 3.59 -7.07
CA ALA A 349 -4.95 3.32 -8.50
C ALA A 349 -5.86 2.11 -8.80
N PRO A 350 -6.86 2.23 -9.68
CA PRO A 350 -7.87 1.19 -9.85
C PRO A 350 -7.35 0.03 -10.71
N ILE A 351 -6.24 -0.56 -10.29
CA ILE A 351 -5.64 -1.73 -10.94
C ILE A 351 -6.43 -2.95 -10.52
N LYS A 352 -7.16 -3.53 -11.48
CA LYS A 352 -8.02 -4.68 -11.22
C LYS A 352 -7.23 -5.86 -10.66
N GLY A 353 -7.65 -6.30 -9.48
CA GLY A 353 -7.07 -7.45 -8.82
C GLY A 353 -5.75 -7.17 -8.09
N ALA A 354 -5.33 -5.92 -7.95
CA ALA A 354 -4.17 -5.59 -7.13
C ALA A 354 -4.49 -5.69 -5.63
N THR A 355 -3.50 -6.11 -4.85
CA THR A 355 -3.60 -6.27 -3.39
C THR A 355 -3.40 -4.98 -2.62
N GLY A 356 -2.87 -3.96 -3.26
CA GLY A 356 -2.58 -2.66 -2.68
C GLY A 356 -2.33 -1.63 -3.77
N SER A 357 -2.02 -0.40 -3.40
CA SER A 357 -1.78 0.71 -4.32
C SER A 357 -0.62 1.57 -3.85
N ASN A 358 0.23 1.95 -4.79
CA ASN A 358 1.09 3.10 -4.61
C ASN A 358 0.30 4.40 -4.83
N GLY A 359 0.91 5.53 -4.56
CA GLY A 359 0.36 6.86 -4.83
C GLY A 359 0.81 7.90 -3.81
N CYS A 360 0.45 9.13 -4.07
CA CYS A 360 0.76 10.24 -3.17
C CYS A 360 -0.53 10.75 -2.52
N PRO A 361 -0.84 10.36 -1.27
CA PRO A 361 -1.92 10.97 -0.54
C PRO A 361 -1.61 12.44 -0.25
N ILE A 362 -2.67 13.23 -0.14
CA ILE A 362 -2.56 14.64 0.20
C ILE A 362 -3.34 14.97 1.47
N ALA A 363 -2.82 15.94 2.19
CA ALA A 363 -3.51 16.59 3.31
C ALA A 363 -3.91 18.01 2.92
N LEU A 364 -5.14 18.39 3.23
CA LEU A 364 -5.67 19.73 2.99
C LEU A 364 -6.04 20.38 4.34
N THR A 365 -5.63 21.66 4.53
CA THR A 365 -5.88 22.40 5.77
C THR A 365 -6.58 23.72 5.53
#